data_2acb47491b20b6446d16d8e99c5dcc33
#
_entry.id   2acb47491b20b6446d16d8e99c5dcc33
#
_cell.length_a   1.000
_cell.length_b   1.000
_cell.length_c   1.000
_cell.angle_alpha   90.00
_cell.angle_beta   90.00
_cell.angle_gamma   90.00
#
_symmetry.space_group_name_H-M   'P 1'
#
loop_
_entity.id
_entity.type
_entity.pdbx_description
1 polymer ?
#
loop_
_entity_poly.entity_id
_entity_poly.type
_entity_poly.pdbx_seq_one_letter_code
_entity_poly.pdbx_strand_id
1 'polypeptide(L)'
;LNHLFYALLLELGFEARGISGRVVMNQPEGSWTARTHRLSLVTIDGTRYIADVGFGGMVPTAPLLLDSEHEQPTPHEPYCIDKQTDGYLLRAKVAGEWRPMYLFDLQRQEDIDYTVGNWYVSTHPESPFAQRLMLARTGAGWRKTLNNGSFAIHHMGADSERREVADVDELMKLLRREFDLQVPDSPRVRQALARVIAPASI
;
A
#
# COMPACT_ATOMS: atom_id res chain seq x y z
N LEU A 1 2.28 4.69 7.87
CA LEU A 1 2.62 5.86 7.03
C LEU A 1 1.46 6.84 6.96
N ASN A 2 0.24 6.44 6.55
CA ASN A 2 -0.91 7.33 6.37
C ASN A 2 -1.31 8.10 7.65
N HIS A 3 -1.14 7.51 8.84
CA HIS A 3 -1.39 8.25 10.09
C HIS A 3 -0.42 9.41 10.30
N LEU A 4 0.87 9.18 10.09
CA LEU A 4 1.91 10.22 10.18
C LEU A 4 1.71 11.30 9.12
N PHE A 5 1.38 10.90 7.91
CA PHE A 5 1.08 11.84 6.81
C PHE A 5 -0.14 12.71 7.12
N TYR A 6 -1.20 12.12 7.65
CA TYR A 6 -2.38 12.86 8.11
C TYR A 6 -2.05 13.88 9.21
N ALA A 7 -1.25 13.49 10.20
CA ALA A 7 -0.82 14.41 11.25
C ALA A 7 0.00 15.58 10.69
N LEU A 8 0.89 15.30 9.72
CA LEU A 8 1.65 16.33 9.01
C LEU A 8 0.74 17.30 8.23
N LEU A 9 -0.29 16.79 7.55
CA LEU A 9 -1.25 17.64 6.83
C LEU A 9 -1.95 18.62 7.76
N LEU A 10 -2.39 18.15 8.94
CA LEU A 10 -3.02 19.02 9.95
C LEU A 10 -2.05 20.06 10.49
N GLU A 11 -0.81 19.68 10.79
CA GLU A 11 0.23 20.61 11.27
C GLU A 11 0.57 21.69 10.26
N LEU A 12 0.52 21.35 8.96
CA LEU A 12 0.70 22.31 7.87
C LEU A 12 -0.54 23.14 7.57
N GLY A 13 -1.64 22.97 8.30
CA GLY A 13 -2.87 23.74 8.18
C GLY A 13 -3.80 23.31 7.05
N PHE A 14 -3.64 22.13 6.48
CA PHE A 14 -4.59 21.60 5.50
C PHE A 14 -5.90 21.18 6.17
N GLU A 15 -7.01 21.46 5.50
CA GLU A 15 -8.29 20.85 5.84
C GLU A 15 -8.26 19.37 5.42
N ALA A 16 -8.00 18.48 6.39
CA ALA A 16 -7.88 17.07 6.13
C ALA A 16 -8.66 16.23 7.15
N ARG A 17 -9.15 15.06 6.72
CA ARG A 17 -9.72 14.04 7.62
C ARG A 17 -9.31 12.65 7.19
N GLY A 18 -9.14 11.76 8.17
CA GLY A 18 -8.92 10.35 7.92
C GLY A 18 -10.20 9.68 7.47
N ILE A 19 -10.09 8.82 6.48
CA ILE A 19 -11.14 7.89 6.05
C ILE A 19 -10.53 6.50 5.92
N SER A 20 -11.35 5.46 5.78
CA SER A 20 -10.85 4.11 5.69
C SER A 20 -11.49 3.32 4.56
N GLY A 21 -10.73 2.38 4.01
CA GLY A 21 -11.13 1.54 2.89
C GLY A 21 -10.95 0.05 3.15
N ARG A 22 -11.54 -0.72 2.24
CA ARG A 22 -11.46 -2.18 2.13
C ARG A 22 -10.59 -2.55 0.94
N VAL A 23 -9.44 -3.17 1.18
CA VAL A 23 -8.54 -3.59 0.11
C VAL A 23 -9.17 -4.75 -0.66
N VAL A 24 -9.42 -4.54 -1.96
CA VAL A 24 -9.97 -5.56 -2.88
C VAL A 24 -8.97 -5.97 -3.96
N MET A 25 -7.78 -5.42 -3.93
CA MET A 25 -6.69 -5.79 -4.84
C MET A 25 -6.37 -7.29 -4.72
N ASN A 26 -6.37 -7.99 -5.85
CA ASN A 26 -6.16 -9.45 -5.94
C ASN A 26 -7.19 -10.29 -5.17
N GLN A 27 -8.36 -9.75 -4.88
CA GLN A 27 -9.48 -10.50 -4.32
C GLN A 27 -10.45 -10.90 -5.42
N PRO A 28 -11.20 -12.00 -5.26
CA PRO A 28 -12.31 -12.31 -6.15
C PRO A 28 -13.31 -11.15 -6.21
N GLU A 29 -13.96 -10.97 -7.36
CA GLU A 29 -14.99 -9.95 -7.52
C GLU A 29 -16.12 -10.15 -6.50
N GLY A 30 -16.62 -9.06 -5.92
CA GLY A 30 -17.64 -9.10 -4.87
C GLY A 30 -17.14 -9.46 -3.47
N SER A 31 -15.83 -9.66 -3.27
CA SER A 31 -15.27 -9.95 -1.94
C SER A 31 -15.42 -8.77 -1.00
N TRP A 32 -15.79 -9.07 0.26
CA TRP A 32 -15.80 -8.10 1.35
C TRP A 32 -14.61 -8.35 2.29
N THR A 33 -13.68 -7.40 2.33
CA THR A 33 -12.53 -7.44 3.23
C THR A 33 -12.77 -6.53 4.44
N ALA A 34 -11.95 -6.69 5.49
CA ALA A 34 -11.99 -5.81 6.64
C ALA A 34 -11.62 -4.37 6.23
N ARG A 35 -12.24 -3.38 6.89
CA ARG A 35 -11.96 -1.96 6.68
C ARG A 35 -10.70 -1.57 7.46
N THR A 36 -9.54 -1.80 6.89
CA THR A 36 -8.26 -1.67 7.58
C THR A 36 -7.28 -0.71 6.90
N HIS A 37 -7.59 -0.28 5.68
CA HIS A 37 -6.73 0.66 4.96
C HIS A 37 -7.11 2.10 5.29
N ARG A 38 -6.19 2.87 5.89
CA ARG A 38 -6.35 4.29 6.18
C ARG A 38 -5.85 5.13 5.01
N LEU A 39 -6.61 6.15 4.63
CA LEU A 39 -6.22 7.18 3.68
C LEU A 39 -6.73 8.55 4.16
N SER A 40 -6.37 9.62 3.46
CA SER A 40 -6.78 10.98 3.82
C SER A 40 -7.64 11.60 2.73
N LEU A 41 -8.76 12.21 3.15
CA LEU A 41 -9.50 13.16 2.33
C LEU A 41 -9.00 14.56 2.67
N VAL A 42 -8.55 15.30 1.67
CA VAL A 42 -7.99 16.66 1.81
C VAL A 42 -8.81 17.62 0.98
N THR A 43 -9.17 18.78 1.55
CA THR A 43 -9.86 19.85 0.83
C THR A 43 -8.90 21.01 0.61
N ILE A 44 -8.75 21.44 -0.64
CA ILE A 44 -7.93 22.61 -1.02
C ILE A 44 -8.80 23.49 -1.91
N ASP A 45 -9.05 24.71 -1.48
CA ASP A 45 -9.90 25.70 -2.19
C ASP A 45 -11.26 25.11 -2.62
N GLY A 46 -11.90 24.35 -1.72
CA GLY A 46 -13.18 23.68 -1.95
C GLY A 46 -13.11 22.42 -2.82
N THR A 47 -11.96 22.08 -3.37
CA THR A 47 -11.74 20.87 -4.17
C THR A 47 -11.25 19.73 -3.28
N ARG A 48 -11.87 18.53 -3.45
CA ARG A 48 -11.59 17.34 -2.63
C ARG A 48 -10.61 16.40 -3.32
N TYR A 49 -9.61 15.98 -2.55
CA TYR A 49 -8.56 15.06 -2.99
C TYR A 49 -8.47 13.85 -2.08
N ILE A 50 -8.18 12.70 -2.66
CA ILE A 50 -7.70 11.52 -1.93
C ILE A 50 -6.18 11.54 -1.93
N ALA A 51 -5.59 11.44 -0.74
CA ALA A 51 -4.16 11.32 -0.55
C ALA A 51 -3.83 10.06 0.25
N ASP A 52 -3.02 9.19 -0.34
CA ASP A 52 -2.64 7.89 0.19
C ASP A 52 -1.15 7.65 -0.04
N VAL A 53 -0.38 7.55 1.04
CA VAL A 53 1.08 7.31 1.01
C VAL A 53 1.43 5.91 1.55
N GLY A 54 0.44 5.05 1.75
CA GLY A 54 0.60 3.80 2.48
C GLY A 54 0.08 2.53 1.80
N PHE A 55 -0.32 2.57 0.53
CA PHE A 55 -0.85 1.40 -0.18
C PHE A 55 0.24 0.48 -0.78
N GLY A 56 1.44 0.53 -0.24
CA GLY A 56 2.52 -0.36 -0.66
C GLY A 56 2.97 -0.13 -2.12
N GLY A 57 3.17 -1.21 -2.87
CA GLY A 57 3.65 -1.14 -4.26
C GLY A 57 2.72 -0.45 -5.24
N MET A 58 1.43 -0.33 -4.90
CA MET A 58 0.41 0.34 -5.73
C MET A 58 -0.08 1.65 -5.12
N VAL A 59 0.76 2.30 -4.32
CA VAL A 59 0.46 3.62 -3.75
C VAL A 59 0.32 4.66 -4.86
N PRO A 60 -0.74 5.49 -4.87
CA PRO A 60 -0.81 6.65 -5.75
C PRO A 60 0.34 7.61 -5.47
N THR A 61 1.05 8.01 -6.51
CA THR A 61 2.23 8.89 -6.37
C THR A 61 1.90 10.38 -6.57
N ALA A 62 0.61 10.70 -6.62
CA ALA A 62 0.05 12.05 -6.61
C ALA A 62 -1.30 12.02 -5.87
N PRO A 63 -1.78 13.17 -5.35
CA PRO A 63 -3.16 13.31 -4.89
C PRO A 63 -4.13 13.08 -6.06
N LEU A 64 -5.27 12.44 -5.77
CA LEU A 64 -6.29 12.15 -6.77
C LEU A 64 -7.54 12.99 -6.49
N LEU A 65 -8.09 13.64 -7.51
CA LEU A 65 -9.37 14.33 -7.43
C LEU A 65 -10.48 13.34 -7.13
N LEU A 66 -11.21 13.55 -6.03
CA LEU A 66 -12.28 12.64 -5.61
C LEU A 66 -13.46 12.64 -6.59
N ASP A 67 -13.80 13.82 -7.09
CA ASP A 67 -15.01 14.03 -7.91
C ASP A 67 -14.72 13.98 -9.43
N SER A 68 -13.59 13.39 -9.83
CA SER A 68 -13.23 13.18 -11.22
C SER A 68 -13.55 11.74 -11.64
N GLU A 69 -14.36 11.60 -12.70
CA GLU A 69 -14.66 10.30 -13.33
C GLU A 69 -13.65 9.93 -14.43
N HIS A 70 -12.63 10.77 -14.64
CA HIS A 70 -11.63 10.58 -15.70
C HIS A 70 -10.37 9.89 -15.16
N GLU A 71 -9.61 9.33 -16.10
CA GLU A 71 -8.25 8.86 -15.82
C GLU A 71 -7.39 10.01 -15.30
N GLN A 72 -6.73 9.79 -14.17
CA GLN A 72 -5.85 10.75 -13.52
C GLN A 72 -4.41 10.27 -13.62
N PRO A 73 -3.56 10.96 -14.39
CA PRO A 73 -2.16 10.59 -14.51
C PRO A 73 -1.42 10.84 -13.19
N THR A 74 -0.49 9.95 -12.87
CA THR A 74 0.48 10.14 -11.79
C THR A 74 1.90 9.93 -12.35
N PRO A 75 2.96 10.23 -11.59
CA PRO A 75 4.32 9.87 -11.97
C PRO A 75 4.55 8.37 -12.23
N HIS A 76 3.61 7.52 -11.83
CA HIS A 76 3.60 6.08 -12.10
C HIS A 76 2.33 5.69 -12.87
N GLU A 77 1.59 4.69 -12.38
CA GLU A 77 0.37 4.25 -13.03
C GLU A 77 -0.71 5.33 -12.96
N PRO A 78 -1.54 5.47 -14.02
CA PRO A 78 -2.76 6.25 -13.94
C PRO A 78 -3.78 5.60 -12.99
N TYR A 79 -4.60 6.46 -12.37
CA TYR A 79 -5.69 6.03 -11.49
C TYR A 79 -7.03 6.58 -11.95
N CYS A 80 -8.11 5.94 -11.53
CA CYS A 80 -9.46 6.51 -11.58
C CYS A 80 -10.22 6.18 -10.28
N ILE A 81 -11.19 7.02 -9.97
CA ILE A 81 -12.08 6.84 -8.82
C ILE A 81 -13.49 6.69 -9.37
N ASP A 82 -14.01 5.46 -9.34
CA ASP A 82 -15.38 5.18 -9.78
C ASP A 82 -16.34 5.41 -8.63
N LYS A 83 -17.35 6.25 -8.84
CA LYS A 83 -18.43 6.41 -7.87
C LYS A 83 -19.30 5.16 -7.86
N GLN A 84 -19.58 4.65 -6.67
CA GLN A 84 -20.44 3.49 -6.41
C GLN A 84 -21.70 3.94 -5.66
N THR A 85 -22.69 3.05 -5.51
CA THR A 85 -23.90 3.32 -4.74
C THR A 85 -23.58 3.72 -3.30
N ASP A 86 -22.65 3.02 -2.65
CA ASP A 86 -22.30 3.19 -1.24
C ASP A 86 -20.88 3.70 -1.01
N GLY A 87 -20.31 4.44 -1.98
CA GLY A 87 -18.96 4.99 -1.86
C GLY A 87 -18.20 5.11 -3.16
N TYR A 88 -16.95 4.70 -3.15
CA TYR A 88 -16.01 4.87 -4.24
C TYR A 88 -15.12 3.63 -4.39
N LEU A 89 -14.72 3.35 -5.62
CA LEU A 89 -13.72 2.32 -5.93
C LEU A 89 -12.51 2.99 -6.58
N LEU A 90 -11.35 2.89 -5.93
CA LEU A 90 -10.08 3.25 -6.56
C LEU A 90 -9.61 2.13 -7.47
N ARG A 91 -9.24 2.48 -8.69
CA ARG A 91 -8.57 1.58 -9.65
C ARG A 91 -7.23 2.16 -10.10
N ALA A 92 -6.29 1.28 -10.39
CA ALA A 92 -5.03 1.60 -11.05
C ALA A 92 -4.98 0.95 -12.43
N LYS A 93 -4.38 1.63 -13.41
CA LYS A 93 -4.20 1.09 -14.76
C LYS A 93 -2.84 0.42 -14.87
N VAL A 94 -2.81 -0.90 -14.80
CA VAL A 94 -1.58 -1.71 -14.80
C VAL A 94 -1.50 -2.48 -16.12
N ALA A 95 -0.44 -2.28 -16.87
CA ALA A 95 -0.24 -2.89 -18.21
C ALA A 95 -1.45 -2.67 -19.16
N GLY A 96 -2.05 -1.48 -19.09
CA GLY A 96 -3.21 -1.12 -19.92
C GLY A 96 -4.58 -1.54 -19.36
N GLU A 97 -4.63 -2.33 -18.30
CA GLU A 97 -5.86 -2.85 -17.70
C GLU A 97 -6.20 -2.16 -16.37
N TRP A 98 -7.48 -1.82 -16.20
CA TRP A 98 -7.98 -1.29 -14.93
C TRP A 98 -8.13 -2.39 -13.87
N ARG A 99 -7.41 -2.26 -12.75
CA ARG A 99 -7.45 -3.20 -11.62
C ARG A 99 -8.00 -2.51 -10.37
N PRO A 100 -8.92 -3.16 -9.65
CA PRO A 100 -9.44 -2.62 -8.41
C PRO A 100 -8.38 -2.64 -7.31
N MET A 101 -8.29 -1.55 -6.54
CA MET A 101 -7.35 -1.39 -5.43
C MET A 101 -8.09 -1.49 -4.09
N TYR A 102 -8.97 -0.55 -3.81
CA TYR A 102 -9.78 -0.57 -2.60
C TYR A 102 -11.10 0.19 -2.77
N LEU A 103 -12.10 -0.28 -2.02
CA LEU A 103 -13.37 0.41 -1.82
C LEU A 103 -13.26 1.32 -0.61
N PHE A 104 -13.83 2.52 -0.66
CA PHE A 104 -13.90 3.44 0.46
C PHE A 104 -15.17 4.29 0.40
N ASP A 105 -15.52 4.86 1.53
CA ASP A 105 -16.56 5.88 1.63
C ASP A 105 -16.05 7.12 2.38
N LEU A 106 -16.90 8.12 2.51
CA LEU A 106 -16.54 9.37 3.18
C LEU A 106 -17.00 9.40 4.65
N GLN A 107 -17.38 8.26 5.22
CA GLN A 107 -17.75 8.17 6.63
C GLN A 107 -16.54 8.55 7.49
N ARG A 108 -16.77 9.45 8.45
CA ARG A 108 -15.78 9.80 9.46
C ARG A 108 -15.44 8.57 10.28
N GLN A 109 -14.14 8.38 10.51
CA GLN A 109 -13.62 7.35 11.40
C GLN A 109 -12.99 8.03 12.62
N GLU A 110 -13.17 7.41 13.77
CA GLU A 110 -12.54 7.86 15.01
C GLU A 110 -11.21 7.11 15.23
N ASP A 111 -10.35 7.63 16.09
CA ASP A 111 -9.02 7.04 16.33
C ASP A 111 -9.09 5.59 16.83
N ILE A 112 -10.16 5.24 17.56
CA ILE A 112 -10.38 3.86 18.02
C ILE A 112 -10.63 2.90 16.87
N ASP A 113 -11.29 3.33 15.79
CA ASP A 113 -11.55 2.49 14.61
C ASP A 113 -10.24 2.12 13.92
N TYR A 114 -9.33 3.08 13.80
CA TYR A 114 -7.98 2.82 13.27
C TYR A 114 -7.16 1.94 14.20
N THR A 115 -7.32 2.08 15.52
CA THR A 115 -6.65 1.21 16.50
C THR A 115 -7.10 -0.24 16.34
N VAL A 116 -8.39 -0.48 16.20
CA VAL A 116 -8.97 -1.83 15.96
C VAL A 116 -8.46 -2.39 14.62
N GLY A 117 -8.52 -1.59 13.55
CA GLY A 117 -8.00 -2.00 12.24
C GLY A 117 -6.51 -2.34 12.28
N ASN A 118 -5.70 -1.52 12.95
CA ASN A 118 -4.26 -1.77 13.11
C ASN A 118 -3.98 -3.02 13.95
N TRP A 119 -4.73 -3.22 15.02
CA TRP A 119 -4.62 -4.46 15.82
C TRP A 119 -4.91 -5.69 14.95
N TYR A 120 -5.98 -5.68 14.16
CA TYR A 120 -6.31 -6.77 13.24
C TYR A 120 -5.16 -7.06 12.27
N VAL A 121 -4.67 -6.05 11.53
CA VAL A 121 -3.61 -6.28 10.52
C VAL A 121 -2.28 -6.69 11.12
N SER A 122 -1.96 -6.25 12.34
CA SER A 122 -0.67 -6.55 12.98
C SER A 122 -0.64 -7.86 13.77
N THR A 123 -1.80 -8.41 14.17
CA THR A 123 -1.85 -9.54 15.11
C THR A 123 -2.73 -10.71 14.67
N HIS A 124 -3.74 -10.47 13.79
CA HIS A 124 -4.64 -11.55 13.39
C HIS A 124 -3.87 -12.61 12.60
N PRO A 125 -4.03 -13.93 12.93
CA PRO A 125 -3.27 -14.99 12.28
C PRO A 125 -3.43 -15.06 10.76
N GLU A 126 -4.59 -14.68 10.22
CA GLU A 126 -4.86 -14.67 8.78
C GLU A 126 -4.42 -13.36 8.10
N SER A 127 -3.90 -12.40 8.85
CA SER A 127 -3.39 -11.17 8.26
C SER A 127 -2.12 -11.45 7.44
N PRO A 128 -2.08 -11.05 6.16
CA PRO A 128 -0.86 -11.21 5.36
C PRO A 128 0.34 -10.47 5.97
N PHE A 129 0.11 -9.40 6.72
CA PHE A 129 1.18 -8.65 7.39
C PHE A 129 1.73 -9.35 8.64
N ALA A 130 0.97 -10.28 9.24
CA ALA A 130 1.46 -11.12 10.32
C ALA A 130 2.24 -12.35 9.81
N GLN A 131 1.99 -12.77 8.56
CA GLN A 131 2.55 -14.00 7.98
C GLN A 131 3.69 -13.78 7.00
N ARG A 132 3.80 -12.58 6.40
CA ARG A 132 4.69 -12.31 5.27
C ARG A 132 5.54 -11.07 5.51
N LEU A 133 6.76 -11.11 4.99
CA LEU A 133 7.59 -9.93 4.85
C LEU A 133 7.21 -9.22 3.54
N MET A 134 6.54 -8.09 3.65
CA MET A 134 6.08 -7.31 2.51
C MET A 134 6.66 -5.90 2.58
N LEU A 135 7.39 -5.51 1.56
CA LEU A 135 7.99 -4.19 1.43
C LEU A 135 7.73 -3.61 0.06
N ALA A 136 7.61 -2.28 0.01
CA ALA A 136 7.56 -1.53 -1.23
C ALA A 136 8.32 -0.21 -1.07
N ARG A 137 8.99 0.20 -2.12
CA ARG A 137 9.66 1.50 -2.24
C ARG A 137 9.47 2.04 -3.64
N THR A 138 9.03 3.28 -3.75
CA THR A 138 8.87 3.96 -5.04
C THR A 138 9.96 5.01 -5.23
N GLY A 139 10.36 5.20 -6.47
CA GLY A 139 11.26 6.27 -6.90
C GLY A 139 10.87 6.74 -8.30
N ALA A 140 11.58 7.72 -8.85
CA ALA A 140 11.25 8.26 -10.16
C ALA A 140 11.32 7.18 -11.24
N GLY A 141 10.18 6.83 -11.82
CA GLY A 141 10.05 5.85 -12.90
C GLY A 141 10.21 4.38 -12.51
N TRP A 142 10.27 4.06 -11.21
CA TRP A 142 10.38 2.67 -10.76
C TRP A 142 9.67 2.41 -9.43
N ARG A 143 9.31 1.15 -9.21
CA ARG A 143 8.82 0.61 -7.92
C ARG A 143 9.58 -0.66 -7.59
N LYS A 144 10.07 -0.79 -6.38
CA LYS A 144 10.67 -2.01 -5.83
C LYS A 144 9.69 -2.66 -4.88
N THR A 145 9.53 -3.97 -5.00
CA THR A 145 8.70 -4.76 -4.11
C THR A 145 9.45 -5.98 -3.62
N LEU A 146 9.21 -6.36 -2.38
CA LEU A 146 9.65 -7.62 -1.80
C LEU A 146 8.44 -8.29 -1.15
N ASN A 147 8.22 -9.55 -1.49
CA ASN A 147 7.23 -10.40 -0.84
C ASN A 147 7.92 -11.71 -0.45
N ASN A 148 8.21 -11.85 0.85
CA ASN A 148 9.09 -12.90 1.37
C ASN A 148 10.45 -12.87 0.67
N GLY A 149 10.80 -13.91 -0.09
CA GLY A 149 12.03 -14.01 -0.88
C GLY A 149 11.92 -13.47 -2.30
N SER A 150 10.74 -13.14 -2.79
CA SER A 150 10.55 -12.68 -4.17
C SER A 150 10.75 -11.17 -4.26
N PHE A 151 11.82 -10.73 -4.90
CA PHE A 151 12.15 -9.33 -5.15
C PHE A 151 11.85 -8.96 -6.60
N ALA A 152 11.23 -7.79 -6.81
CA ALA A 152 10.97 -7.26 -8.13
C ALA A 152 11.26 -5.75 -8.22
N ILE A 153 11.71 -5.32 -9.41
CA ILE A 153 11.78 -3.93 -9.82
C ILE A 153 10.82 -3.74 -10.99
N HIS A 154 9.85 -2.87 -10.81
CA HIS A 154 8.89 -2.51 -11.83
C HIS A 154 9.30 -1.17 -12.42
N HIS A 155 9.55 -1.13 -13.72
CA HIS A 155 9.90 0.09 -14.46
C HIS A 155 8.68 0.63 -15.20
N MET A 156 8.56 1.95 -15.25
CA MET A 156 7.52 2.60 -16.05
C MET A 156 7.78 2.32 -17.54
N GLY A 157 6.78 1.75 -18.22
CA GLY A 157 6.84 1.49 -19.66
C GLY A 157 7.79 0.37 -20.10
N ALA A 158 8.30 -0.44 -19.16
CA ALA A 158 9.17 -1.57 -19.45
C ALA A 158 8.79 -2.82 -18.62
N ASP A 159 9.38 -3.95 -18.99
CA ASP A 159 9.17 -5.20 -18.25
C ASP A 159 9.77 -5.13 -16.84
N SER A 160 9.15 -5.86 -15.94
CA SER A 160 9.60 -5.97 -14.55
C SER A 160 10.76 -6.96 -14.44
N GLU A 161 11.81 -6.56 -13.76
CA GLU A 161 12.86 -7.47 -13.32
C GLU A 161 12.44 -8.23 -12.08
N ARG A 162 12.66 -9.56 -12.04
CA ARG A 162 12.28 -10.39 -10.90
C ARG A 162 13.39 -11.36 -10.57
N ARG A 163 13.60 -11.60 -9.27
CA ARG A 163 14.51 -12.63 -8.78
C ARG A 163 14.12 -13.11 -7.39
N GLU A 164 14.50 -14.33 -7.07
CA GLU A 164 14.38 -14.88 -5.74
C GLU A 164 15.66 -14.62 -4.94
N VAL A 165 15.48 -14.36 -3.65
CA VAL A 165 16.56 -14.19 -2.68
C VAL A 165 17.03 -15.57 -2.23
N ALA A 166 18.33 -15.85 -2.35
CA ALA A 166 18.88 -17.16 -2.11
C ALA A 166 19.00 -17.53 -0.63
N ASP A 167 19.36 -16.57 0.21
CA ASP A 167 19.62 -16.79 1.63
C ASP A 167 19.40 -15.53 2.48
N VAL A 168 19.56 -15.68 3.81
CA VAL A 168 19.36 -14.58 4.79
C VAL A 168 20.38 -13.46 4.60
N ASP A 169 21.63 -13.78 4.22
CA ASP A 169 22.67 -12.76 4.04
C ASP A 169 22.37 -11.90 2.82
N GLU A 170 21.89 -12.50 1.74
CA GLU A 170 21.41 -11.77 0.58
C GLU A 170 20.18 -10.91 0.94
N LEU A 171 19.22 -11.47 1.68
CA LEU A 171 18.04 -10.73 2.13
C LEU A 171 18.42 -9.50 2.96
N MET A 172 19.32 -9.63 3.93
CA MET A 172 19.78 -8.51 4.75
C MET A 172 20.47 -7.43 3.93
N LYS A 173 21.32 -7.84 2.94
CA LYS A 173 21.94 -6.90 2.00
C LYS A 173 20.88 -6.18 1.15
N LEU A 174 19.88 -6.91 0.66
CA LEU A 174 18.80 -6.36 -0.14
C LEU A 174 17.96 -5.36 0.65
N LEU A 175 17.56 -5.69 1.89
CA LEU A 175 16.82 -4.79 2.78
C LEU A 175 17.55 -3.45 2.96
N ARG A 176 18.86 -3.50 3.17
CA ARG A 176 19.68 -2.30 3.32
C ARG A 176 19.86 -1.52 2.03
N ARG A 177 20.17 -2.16 0.90
CA ARG A 177 20.51 -1.49 -0.36
C ARG A 177 19.30 -0.99 -1.12
N GLU A 178 18.24 -1.80 -1.17
CA GLU A 178 17.07 -1.53 -2.01
C GLU A 178 15.95 -0.81 -1.25
N PHE A 179 15.82 -1.05 0.06
CA PHE A 179 14.76 -0.48 0.89
C PHE A 179 15.24 0.51 1.94
N ASP A 180 16.56 0.71 2.07
CA ASP A 180 17.19 1.61 3.05
C ASP A 180 16.82 1.24 4.51
N LEU A 181 16.70 -0.06 4.78
CA LEU A 181 16.35 -0.59 6.09
C LEU A 181 17.57 -1.17 6.78
N GLN A 182 17.87 -0.66 7.98
CA GLN A 182 18.88 -1.23 8.86
C GLN A 182 18.21 -2.24 9.80
N VAL A 183 18.36 -3.51 9.49
CA VAL A 183 17.82 -4.59 10.31
C VAL A 183 18.90 -5.06 11.28
N PRO A 184 18.61 -5.20 12.60
CA PRO A 184 19.58 -5.72 13.57
C PRO A 184 20.05 -7.13 13.21
N ASP A 185 21.38 -7.33 13.19
CA ASP A 185 21.94 -8.66 12.95
C ASP A 185 22.01 -9.46 14.27
N SER A 186 20.94 -10.18 14.56
CA SER A 186 20.85 -11.05 15.73
C SER A 186 20.33 -12.44 15.37
N PRO A 187 20.66 -13.48 16.16
CA PRO A 187 20.17 -14.85 15.89
C PRO A 187 18.66 -14.93 15.74
N ARG A 188 17.91 -14.18 16.55
CA ARG A 188 16.43 -14.13 16.51
C ARG A 188 15.93 -13.54 15.20
N VAL A 189 16.52 -12.45 14.73
CA VAL A 189 16.15 -11.80 13.47
C VAL A 189 16.51 -12.71 12.30
N ARG A 190 17.72 -13.26 12.28
CA ARG A 190 18.13 -14.21 11.23
C ARG A 190 17.20 -15.41 11.11
N GLN A 191 16.80 -15.99 12.26
CA GLN A 191 15.84 -17.10 12.27
C GLN A 191 14.46 -16.69 11.72
N ALA A 192 13.98 -15.49 12.05
CA ALA A 192 12.71 -14.97 11.50
C ALA A 192 12.80 -14.78 9.99
N LEU A 193 13.89 -14.18 9.49
CA LEU A 193 14.11 -13.97 8.06
C LEU A 193 14.25 -15.30 7.30
N ALA A 194 14.94 -16.29 7.87
CA ALA A 194 15.05 -17.62 7.27
C ALA A 194 13.69 -18.28 7.06
N ARG A 195 12.75 -18.08 7.98
CA ARG A 195 11.38 -18.64 7.86
C ARG A 195 10.60 -18.01 6.71
N VAL A 196 10.79 -16.72 6.43
CA VAL A 196 10.02 -16.03 5.37
C VAL A 196 10.55 -16.32 3.98
N ILE A 197 11.84 -16.71 3.82
CA ILE A 197 12.41 -17.11 2.53
C ILE A 197 12.37 -18.64 2.31
N ALA A 198 12.05 -19.41 3.35
CA ALA A 198 11.86 -20.85 3.18
C ALA A 198 10.73 -21.13 2.17
N PRO A 199 10.89 -22.10 1.26
CA PRO A 199 9.79 -22.51 0.40
C PRO A 199 8.58 -22.86 1.27
N ALA A 200 7.38 -22.46 0.84
CA ALA A 200 6.16 -22.89 1.52
C ALA A 200 6.15 -24.42 1.58
N SER A 201 6.13 -24.99 2.78
CA SER A 201 5.94 -26.42 2.94
C SER A 201 4.59 -26.80 2.32
N ILE A 202 4.63 -27.66 1.30
CA ILE A 202 3.46 -28.18 0.59
C ILE A 202 2.62 -29.02 1.53
#